data_e3ca9ef2b09fe0ae7d967e8670705ced
#
_entry.id   e3ca9ef2b09fe0ae7d967e8670705ced
#
_cell.length_a   1.000
_cell.length_b   1.000
_cell.length_c   1.000
_cell.angle_alpha   90.00
_cell.angle_beta   90.00
_cell.angle_gamma   90.00
#
_symmetry.space_group_name_H-M   'P 1'
#
loop_
_entity.id
_entity.type
_entity.pdbx_description
1 polymer ?
#
loop_
_entity_poly.entity_id
_entity_poly.type
_entity_poly.pdbx_seq_one_letter_code
_entity_poly.pdbx_strand_id
1 'polypeptide(L)'
;MAQYVYSMHRVGKIVPPNRHILKNISLSFFPGAKIGVLGLNGAGKSTLLRIMAGVDTDIEGEARPQPGLKVGYLPQEPQLDESKDVRGNIEEAVADVKHALTRLDEVYAEYAAPDADFDALAKEQGELEAIIQAKDGHNLENALERAADALRLPPWDADVSKLSGGERRRVALCRLLLEKPEMLLLDEPTNHLDAESVAWLERFLHDYEGTVVAITHDRYFLDNVAGWILELDRGEGIPWEGNYSSWLEQKENRLQQEERAETARMKSMKQELEWVRSNPKGRHAKSKARMARFEELSTSDYQKRNETNELFIPPGERLGDKVIEVSNLKKSYGDRVLIDDLSFKVPKGAIVGIVGPNGAGKSTLFRMLTGAEQPDSGNIDLGETVQIAAVEQFRDHMNENNTVWKEISDDSDIIRIGNFEINSRAYCSRFNFKGTDQQKFIKDLSGGERNRVHLAKLLKAGGNVLLLDEPTNDLDVETLRALENALLEFPGCAMVISHDRWFLDRVATHIMDYRDEGNINFFEGNYSDYETWLKNEFGQDVVEPHRLKYKRMSK
;
A
#
# COMPACT_ATOMS: atom_id res chain seq x y z
N MET A 1 20.61 14.25 -27.35
CA MET A 1 20.16 12.87 -27.06
C MET A 1 19.47 12.91 -25.69
N ALA A 2 18.32 12.28 -25.56
CA ALA A 2 17.67 12.19 -24.24
C ALA A 2 18.61 11.40 -23.31
N GLN A 3 18.99 12.00 -22.19
CA GLN A 3 19.88 11.38 -21.22
C GLN A 3 18.99 10.62 -20.23
N TYR A 4 19.04 9.27 -20.27
CA TYR A 4 18.29 8.43 -19.35
C TYR A 4 19.10 8.24 -18.07
N VAL A 5 18.42 8.29 -16.92
CA VAL A 5 19.04 8.06 -15.61
C VAL A 5 19.21 6.57 -15.31
N TYR A 6 18.34 5.73 -15.89
CA TYR A 6 18.39 4.28 -15.73
C TYR A 6 17.91 3.59 -17.01
N SER A 7 18.56 2.49 -17.40
CA SER A 7 18.19 1.72 -18.59
C SER A 7 18.16 0.23 -18.30
N MET A 8 17.12 -0.42 -18.77
CA MET A 8 16.94 -1.86 -18.73
C MET A 8 16.84 -2.39 -20.16
N HIS A 9 17.56 -3.46 -20.48
CA HIS A 9 17.51 -4.09 -21.78
C HIS A 9 17.31 -5.60 -21.65
N ARG A 10 16.17 -6.09 -22.13
CA ARG A 10 15.74 -7.49 -22.09
C ARG A 10 15.87 -8.15 -20.72
N VAL A 11 15.52 -7.42 -19.68
CA VAL A 11 15.63 -7.93 -18.31
C VAL A 11 14.60 -9.02 -18.08
N GLY A 12 15.10 -10.17 -17.65
CA GLY A 12 14.30 -11.33 -17.24
C GLY A 12 14.74 -11.84 -15.88
N LYS A 13 13.82 -12.46 -15.15
CA LYS A 13 14.09 -13.15 -13.87
C LYS A 13 13.34 -14.46 -13.79
N ILE A 14 14.10 -15.52 -13.55
CA ILE A 14 13.57 -16.87 -13.35
C ILE A 14 13.83 -17.29 -11.90
N VAL A 15 12.83 -17.83 -11.25
CA VAL A 15 12.99 -18.44 -9.91
C VAL A 15 12.66 -19.94 -9.96
N PRO A 16 13.34 -20.75 -9.12
CA PRO A 16 13.09 -22.18 -9.06
C PRO A 16 11.60 -22.52 -8.80
N PRO A 17 11.04 -23.59 -9.40
CA PRO A 17 11.68 -24.60 -10.28
C PRO A 17 11.69 -24.25 -11.77
N ASN A 18 11.29 -23.11 -12.24
CA ASN A 18 11.31 -22.59 -13.64
C ASN A 18 10.19 -21.55 -13.87
N ARG A 19 9.89 -20.75 -12.85
CA ARG A 19 8.86 -19.71 -12.94
C ARG A 19 9.51 -18.40 -13.40
N HIS A 20 9.13 -17.93 -14.60
CA HIS A 20 9.48 -16.62 -15.08
C HIS A 20 8.65 -15.56 -14.35
N ILE A 21 9.30 -14.73 -13.54
CA ILE A 21 8.67 -13.59 -12.84
C ILE A 21 8.69 -12.36 -13.75
N LEU A 22 9.84 -12.06 -14.35
CA LEU A 22 10.00 -10.97 -15.31
C LEU A 22 10.44 -11.54 -16.66
N LYS A 23 9.93 -10.98 -17.76
CA LYS A 23 10.18 -11.45 -19.11
C LYS A 23 10.54 -10.29 -20.03
N ASN A 24 11.78 -10.27 -20.52
CA ASN A 24 12.21 -9.39 -21.61
C ASN A 24 11.84 -7.90 -21.42
N ILE A 25 11.94 -7.38 -20.18
CA ILE A 25 11.61 -5.99 -19.88
C ILE A 25 12.69 -5.07 -20.43
N SER A 26 12.29 -4.14 -21.31
CA SER A 26 13.16 -3.12 -21.89
C SER A 26 12.55 -1.75 -21.65
N LEU A 27 13.14 -0.96 -20.75
CA LEU A 27 12.63 0.32 -20.28
C LEU A 27 13.79 1.32 -20.11
N SER A 28 13.49 2.59 -20.30
CA SER A 28 14.42 3.69 -20.03
C SER A 28 13.71 4.75 -19.20
N PHE A 29 14.36 5.23 -18.15
CA PHE A 29 13.80 6.15 -17.17
C PHE A 29 14.38 7.55 -17.38
N PHE A 30 13.49 8.55 -17.45
CA PHE A 30 13.86 9.94 -17.62
C PHE A 30 14.25 10.59 -16.30
N PRO A 31 15.14 11.62 -16.31
CA PRO A 31 15.41 12.44 -15.15
C PRO A 31 14.13 13.10 -14.63
N GLY A 32 13.94 13.11 -13.31
CA GLY A 32 12.79 13.74 -12.65
C GLY A 32 11.45 13.03 -12.83
N ALA A 33 11.41 11.90 -13.56
CA ALA A 33 10.15 11.15 -13.76
C ALA A 33 9.64 10.57 -12.45
N LYS A 34 8.30 10.64 -12.24
CA LYS A 34 7.59 10.03 -11.12
C LYS A 34 6.80 8.85 -11.65
N ILE A 35 7.18 7.65 -11.24
CA ILE A 35 6.67 6.40 -11.82
C ILE A 35 6.04 5.55 -10.72
N GLY A 36 4.76 5.27 -10.86
CA GLY A 36 4.05 4.30 -10.02
C GLY A 36 4.11 2.91 -10.63
N VAL A 37 4.49 1.90 -9.85
CA VAL A 37 4.55 0.50 -10.32
C VAL A 37 3.34 -0.25 -9.81
N LEU A 38 2.52 -0.74 -10.74
CA LEU A 38 1.30 -1.51 -10.46
C LEU A 38 1.43 -2.96 -10.94
N GLY A 39 0.62 -3.82 -10.38
CA GLY A 39 0.51 -5.23 -10.75
C GLY A 39 0.00 -6.08 -9.62
N LEU A 40 -0.45 -7.29 -9.95
CA LEU A 40 -0.94 -8.26 -8.96
C LEU A 40 0.16 -8.62 -7.94
N ASN A 41 -0.26 -9.10 -6.77
CA ASN A 41 0.68 -9.64 -5.79
C ASN A 41 1.41 -10.86 -6.40
N GLY A 42 2.74 -10.85 -6.26
CA GLY A 42 3.60 -11.86 -6.90
C GLY A 42 3.91 -11.61 -8.39
N ALA A 43 3.52 -10.46 -8.98
CA ALA A 43 3.86 -10.09 -10.35
C ALA A 43 5.34 -9.71 -10.55
N GLY A 44 6.11 -9.56 -9.46
CA GLY A 44 7.53 -9.25 -9.54
C GLY A 44 7.87 -7.76 -9.28
N LYS A 45 6.95 -6.97 -8.71
CA LYS A 45 7.16 -5.54 -8.42
C LYS A 45 8.42 -5.30 -7.57
N SER A 46 8.48 -5.91 -6.38
CA SER A 46 9.65 -5.77 -5.48
C SER A 46 10.92 -6.38 -6.09
N THR A 47 10.80 -7.43 -6.91
CA THR A 47 11.94 -8.00 -7.65
C THR A 47 12.50 -6.98 -8.64
N LEU A 48 11.63 -6.26 -9.37
CA LEU A 48 12.04 -5.19 -10.27
C LEU A 48 12.83 -4.11 -9.53
N LEU A 49 12.32 -3.61 -8.39
CA LEU A 49 13.03 -2.61 -7.60
C LEU A 49 14.37 -3.12 -7.05
N ARG A 50 14.44 -4.38 -6.59
CA ARG A 50 15.69 -4.99 -6.14
C ARG A 50 16.73 -5.09 -7.24
N ILE A 51 16.30 -5.38 -8.47
CA ILE A 51 17.18 -5.37 -9.65
C ILE A 51 17.66 -3.93 -9.91
N MET A 52 16.76 -2.95 -9.90
CA MET A 52 17.11 -1.55 -10.12
C MET A 52 18.03 -0.99 -9.03
N ALA A 53 17.88 -1.46 -7.79
CA ALA A 53 18.75 -1.12 -6.67
C ALA A 53 20.13 -1.84 -6.71
N GLY A 54 20.34 -2.77 -7.65
CA GLY A 54 21.56 -3.58 -7.71
C GLY A 54 21.68 -4.64 -6.61
N VAL A 55 20.62 -4.89 -5.86
CA VAL A 55 20.55 -5.91 -4.79
C VAL A 55 20.41 -7.32 -5.38
N ASP A 56 19.63 -7.44 -6.46
CA ASP A 56 19.47 -8.70 -7.21
C ASP A 56 20.17 -8.59 -8.56
N THR A 57 21.29 -9.28 -8.70
CA THR A 57 22.14 -9.27 -9.90
C THR A 57 22.01 -10.55 -10.75
N ASP A 58 21.28 -11.56 -10.25
CA ASP A 58 21.01 -12.80 -10.96
C ASP A 58 19.85 -12.63 -11.93
N ILE A 59 20.12 -11.99 -13.09
CA ILE A 59 19.14 -11.60 -14.09
C ILE A 59 19.59 -11.99 -15.49
N GLU A 60 18.62 -12.16 -16.38
CA GLU A 60 18.86 -12.16 -17.83
C GLU A 60 18.84 -10.72 -18.33
N GLY A 61 19.65 -10.41 -19.36
CA GLY A 61 19.71 -9.06 -19.92
C GLY A 61 20.58 -8.10 -19.11
N GLU A 62 20.30 -6.82 -19.19
CA GLU A 62 21.10 -5.75 -18.57
C GLU A 62 20.21 -4.71 -17.89
N ALA A 63 20.59 -4.32 -16.67
CA ALA A 63 19.97 -3.24 -15.90
C ALA A 63 21.08 -2.33 -15.38
N ARG A 64 21.14 -1.07 -15.81
CA ARG A 64 22.26 -0.17 -15.54
C ARG A 64 21.79 1.23 -15.18
N PRO A 65 22.19 1.78 -14.02
CA PRO A 65 22.09 3.21 -13.74
C PRO A 65 23.08 3.99 -14.62
N GLN A 66 22.84 5.28 -14.79
CA GLN A 66 23.82 6.21 -15.34
C GLN A 66 25.08 6.21 -14.46
N PRO A 67 26.30 6.25 -15.02
CA PRO A 67 27.51 6.32 -14.21
C PRO A 67 27.50 7.51 -13.25
N GLY A 68 27.76 7.24 -11.96
CA GLY A 68 27.76 8.25 -10.89
C GLY A 68 26.39 8.54 -10.27
N LEU A 69 25.30 7.96 -10.78
CA LEU A 69 23.95 8.14 -10.21
C LEU A 69 23.86 7.48 -8.82
N LYS A 70 23.43 8.25 -7.84
CA LYS A 70 23.09 7.72 -6.50
C LYS A 70 21.66 7.20 -6.50
N VAL A 71 21.51 5.90 -6.22
CA VAL A 71 20.22 5.23 -6.11
C VAL A 71 19.94 4.94 -4.65
N GLY A 72 18.85 5.50 -4.13
CA GLY A 72 18.35 5.19 -2.80
C GLY A 72 17.22 4.17 -2.87
N TYR A 73 17.22 3.18 -1.99
CA TYR A 73 16.25 2.10 -1.99
C TYR A 73 15.63 1.89 -0.62
N LEU A 74 14.30 1.95 -0.55
CA LEU A 74 13.51 1.56 0.62
C LEU A 74 12.91 0.17 0.36
N PRO A 75 13.43 -0.90 0.96
CA PRO A 75 12.81 -2.22 0.89
C PRO A 75 11.58 -2.33 1.78
N GLN A 76 10.79 -3.38 1.57
CA GLN A 76 9.61 -3.66 2.39
C GLN A 76 9.95 -3.86 3.88
N GLU A 77 11.11 -4.48 4.17
CA GLU A 77 11.66 -4.64 5.52
C GLU A 77 13.04 -3.98 5.59
N PRO A 78 13.12 -2.69 5.96
CA PRO A 78 14.40 -2.00 6.01
C PRO A 78 15.24 -2.42 7.22
N GLN A 79 16.55 -2.46 6.99
CA GLN A 79 17.53 -2.71 8.04
C GLN A 79 18.04 -1.35 8.57
N LEU A 80 18.06 -1.20 9.89
CA LEU A 80 18.64 -0.07 10.59
C LEU A 80 19.83 -0.57 11.43
N ASP A 81 20.74 0.32 11.75
CA ASP A 81 21.87 0.02 12.64
C ASP A 81 21.36 -0.09 14.08
N GLU A 82 21.28 -1.31 14.60
CA GLU A 82 20.81 -1.59 15.97
C GLU A 82 21.78 -1.11 17.06
N SER A 83 23.00 -0.71 16.70
CA SER A 83 23.96 -0.11 17.65
C SER A 83 23.70 1.36 17.94
N LYS A 84 22.79 2.00 17.19
CA LYS A 84 22.45 3.42 17.27
C LYS A 84 21.00 3.62 17.65
N ASP A 85 20.70 4.77 18.24
CA ASP A 85 19.33 5.24 18.44
C ASP A 85 18.70 5.75 17.14
N VAL A 86 17.46 6.23 17.21
CA VAL A 86 16.74 6.79 16.07
C VAL A 86 17.51 7.96 15.47
N ARG A 87 18.03 8.87 16.30
CA ARG A 87 18.77 10.04 15.85
C ARG A 87 20.04 9.64 15.10
N GLY A 88 20.83 8.73 15.65
CA GLY A 88 22.07 8.25 15.04
C GLY A 88 21.87 7.61 13.67
N ASN A 89 20.78 6.86 13.49
CA ASN A 89 20.43 6.26 12.20
C ASN A 89 20.04 7.31 11.13
N ILE A 90 19.39 8.39 11.54
CA ILE A 90 18.96 9.46 10.61
C ILE A 90 20.13 10.39 10.28
N GLU A 91 20.97 10.73 11.25
CA GLU A 91 22.14 11.60 11.06
C GLU A 91 23.17 11.01 10.07
N GLU A 92 23.18 9.68 9.88
CA GLU A 92 24.02 9.05 8.84
C GLU A 92 23.73 9.57 7.43
N ALA A 93 22.47 9.85 7.11
CA ALA A 93 22.06 10.35 5.81
C ALA A 93 22.60 11.76 5.50
N VAL A 94 22.91 12.50 6.55
CA VAL A 94 23.39 13.89 6.48
C VAL A 94 24.78 14.06 7.07
N ALA A 95 25.50 12.95 7.25
CA ALA A 95 26.82 12.94 7.88
C ALA A 95 27.81 13.89 7.17
N ASP A 96 27.78 13.94 5.83
CA ASP A 96 28.64 14.82 5.04
C ASP A 96 28.41 16.29 5.39
N VAL A 97 27.14 16.71 5.50
CA VAL A 97 26.77 18.09 5.84
C VAL A 97 27.14 18.42 7.27
N LYS A 98 26.88 17.51 8.19
CA LYS A 98 27.20 17.66 9.61
C LYS A 98 28.72 17.77 9.82
N HIS A 99 29.48 16.92 9.12
CA HIS A 99 30.93 17.01 9.12
C HIS A 99 31.43 18.35 8.54
N ALA A 100 30.84 18.79 7.40
CA ALA A 100 31.19 20.07 6.78
C ALA A 100 30.90 21.25 7.72
N LEU A 101 29.76 21.25 8.43
CA LEU A 101 29.43 22.28 9.43
C LEU A 101 30.43 22.29 10.59
N THR A 102 30.70 21.12 11.17
CA THR A 102 31.67 21.02 12.26
C THR A 102 33.06 21.47 11.83
N ARG A 103 33.51 21.06 10.63
CA ARG A 103 34.82 21.46 10.10
C ARG A 103 34.86 22.95 9.79
N LEU A 104 33.76 23.54 9.33
CA LEU A 104 33.66 25.00 9.08
C LEU A 104 33.84 25.80 10.38
N ASP A 105 33.24 25.33 11.48
CA ASP A 105 33.42 25.93 12.80
C ASP A 105 34.88 25.86 13.29
N GLU A 106 35.54 24.71 13.02
CA GLU A 106 36.97 24.55 13.31
C GLU A 106 37.82 25.50 12.47
N VAL A 107 37.54 25.63 11.15
CA VAL A 107 38.22 26.58 10.26
C VAL A 107 38.07 28.03 10.75
N TYR A 108 36.89 28.40 11.24
CA TYR A 108 36.69 29.75 11.85
C TYR A 108 37.54 29.94 13.13
N ALA A 109 37.70 28.89 13.93
CA ALA A 109 38.57 28.93 15.10
C ALA A 109 40.06 29.01 14.69
N GLU A 110 40.47 28.30 13.64
CA GLU A 110 41.82 28.30 13.11
C GLU A 110 42.26 29.65 12.53
N TYR A 111 41.33 30.49 12.01
CA TYR A 111 41.60 31.87 11.60
C TYR A 111 42.13 32.77 12.72
N ALA A 112 41.84 32.41 13.99
CA ALA A 112 42.31 33.15 15.15
C ALA A 112 43.71 32.76 15.60
N ALA A 113 44.34 31.73 15.01
CA ALA A 113 45.66 31.23 15.38
C ALA A 113 46.76 32.20 14.85
N PRO A 114 47.84 32.41 15.65
CA PRO A 114 48.89 33.34 15.25
C PRO A 114 49.67 32.97 13.97
N ASP A 115 49.64 31.68 13.58
CA ASP A 115 50.31 31.08 12.44
C ASP A 115 49.35 30.57 11.37
N ALA A 116 48.16 31.18 11.32
CA ALA A 116 47.11 30.77 10.35
C ALA A 116 47.53 31.00 8.90
N ASP A 117 47.40 29.95 8.08
CA ASP A 117 47.48 30.05 6.60
C ASP A 117 46.14 30.49 6.03
N PHE A 118 45.99 31.81 5.86
CA PHE A 118 44.71 32.40 5.42
C PHE A 118 44.31 31.96 4.02
N ASP A 119 45.24 31.65 3.11
CA ASP A 119 44.91 31.25 1.74
C ASP A 119 44.41 29.80 1.71
N ALA A 120 45.02 28.90 2.47
CA ALA A 120 44.59 27.53 2.61
C ALA A 120 43.21 27.42 3.29
N LEU A 121 43.02 28.18 4.40
CA LEU A 121 41.76 28.22 5.14
C LEU A 121 40.62 28.80 4.31
N ALA A 122 40.87 29.87 3.54
CA ALA A 122 39.86 30.47 2.68
C ALA A 122 39.39 29.50 1.54
N LYS A 123 40.30 28.73 1.01
CA LYS A 123 39.95 27.69 0.01
C LYS A 123 39.11 26.59 0.63
N GLU A 124 39.53 26.07 1.78
CA GLU A 124 38.82 25.03 2.51
C GLU A 124 37.41 25.54 2.93
N GLN A 125 37.30 26.77 3.44
CA GLN A 125 36.02 27.41 3.76
C GLN A 125 35.10 27.41 2.55
N GLY A 126 35.59 27.84 1.39
CA GLY A 126 34.79 27.89 0.15
C GLY A 126 34.28 26.51 -0.28
N GLU A 127 35.10 25.46 -0.13
CA GLU A 127 34.71 24.07 -0.43
C GLU A 127 33.62 23.58 0.56
N LEU A 128 33.79 23.85 1.85
CA LEU A 128 32.82 23.47 2.89
C LEU A 128 31.49 24.23 2.74
N GLU A 129 31.54 25.54 2.51
CA GLU A 129 30.35 26.37 2.28
C GLU A 129 29.58 25.90 1.03
N ALA A 130 30.27 25.50 -0.04
CA ALA A 130 29.65 24.94 -1.24
C ALA A 130 28.88 23.63 -0.93
N ILE A 131 29.43 22.76 -0.11
CA ILE A 131 28.76 21.51 0.33
C ILE A 131 27.53 21.84 1.18
N ILE A 132 27.66 22.76 2.15
CA ILE A 132 26.60 23.18 3.05
C ILE A 132 25.46 23.84 2.26
N GLN A 133 25.79 24.74 1.33
CA GLN A 133 24.79 25.43 0.52
C GLN A 133 24.06 24.48 -0.44
N ALA A 134 24.78 23.55 -1.07
CA ALA A 134 24.17 22.58 -2.00
C ALA A 134 23.10 21.69 -1.35
N LYS A 135 23.21 21.46 -0.04
CA LYS A 135 22.30 20.59 0.72
C LYS A 135 21.42 21.36 1.73
N ASP A 136 21.37 22.71 1.66
CA ASP A 136 20.66 23.57 2.62
C ASP A 136 21.05 23.27 4.09
N GLY A 137 22.35 23.05 4.32
CA GLY A 137 22.86 22.57 5.61
C GLY A 137 22.65 23.53 6.78
N HIS A 138 22.48 24.85 6.54
CA HIS A 138 22.18 25.83 7.60
C HIS A 138 20.80 25.59 8.25
N ASN A 139 19.86 24.96 7.53
CA ASN A 139 18.54 24.59 8.03
C ASN A 139 18.40 23.13 8.42
N LEU A 140 19.54 22.40 8.53
CA LEU A 140 19.56 20.96 8.72
C LEU A 140 18.70 20.48 9.90
N GLU A 141 18.87 21.09 11.07
CA GLU A 141 18.14 20.70 12.29
C GLU A 141 16.62 20.91 12.12
N ASN A 142 16.22 22.02 11.50
CA ASN A 142 14.81 22.28 11.19
C ASN A 142 14.25 21.26 10.16
N ALA A 143 15.07 20.85 9.18
CA ALA A 143 14.66 19.84 8.19
C ALA A 143 14.50 18.46 8.83
N LEU A 144 15.41 18.10 9.76
CA LEU A 144 15.33 16.86 10.54
C LEU A 144 14.05 16.84 11.40
N GLU A 145 13.77 17.90 12.15
CA GLU A 145 12.58 17.98 13.01
C GLU A 145 11.29 17.95 12.19
N ARG A 146 11.22 18.69 11.09
CA ARG A 146 10.03 18.68 10.20
C ARG A 146 9.77 17.30 9.62
N ALA A 147 10.80 16.60 9.13
CA ALA A 147 10.65 15.26 8.59
C ALA A 147 10.26 14.25 9.67
N ALA A 148 10.84 14.40 10.87
CA ALA A 148 10.53 13.53 12.01
C ALA A 148 9.09 13.73 12.51
N ASP A 149 8.61 14.96 12.58
CA ASP A 149 7.23 15.27 12.97
C ASP A 149 6.24 14.80 11.90
N ALA A 150 6.54 15.08 10.63
CA ALA A 150 5.69 14.67 9.50
C ALA A 150 5.50 13.15 9.39
N LEU A 151 6.55 12.39 9.63
CA LEU A 151 6.50 10.92 9.63
C LEU A 151 6.20 10.34 11.02
N ARG A 152 5.95 11.19 12.02
CA ARG A 152 5.63 10.79 13.41
C ARG A 152 6.62 9.76 13.95
N LEU A 153 7.91 10.11 13.86
CA LEU A 153 8.97 9.21 14.31
C LEU A 153 8.92 8.98 15.82
N PRO A 154 9.44 7.84 16.29
CA PRO A 154 9.67 7.61 17.70
C PRO A 154 10.60 8.70 18.30
N PRO A 155 10.68 8.80 19.64
CA PRO A 155 11.63 9.69 20.29
C PRO A 155 13.06 9.49 19.75
N TRP A 156 13.82 10.58 19.66
CA TRP A 156 15.16 10.56 19.10
C TRP A 156 16.13 9.59 19.79
N ASP A 157 15.97 9.40 21.10
CA ASP A 157 16.73 8.52 21.97
C ASP A 157 16.19 7.09 22.07
N ALA A 158 15.18 6.76 21.26
CA ALA A 158 14.58 5.42 21.29
C ALA A 158 15.54 4.37 20.71
N ASP A 159 15.60 3.24 21.39
CA ASP A 159 16.37 2.07 21.00
C ASP A 159 15.74 1.38 19.79
N VAL A 160 16.44 1.38 18.65
CA VAL A 160 15.95 0.85 17.37
C VAL A 160 15.59 -0.63 17.46
N SER A 161 16.26 -1.40 18.33
CA SER A 161 15.97 -2.83 18.50
C SER A 161 14.56 -3.11 19.05
N LYS A 162 13.98 -2.15 19.77
CA LYS A 162 12.64 -2.24 20.41
C LYS A 162 11.52 -1.65 19.56
N LEU A 163 11.84 -1.05 18.42
CA LEU A 163 10.84 -0.45 17.54
C LEU A 163 10.01 -1.51 16.83
N SER A 164 8.73 -1.23 16.66
CA SER A 164 7.85 -2.01 15.80
C SER A 164 8.32 -1.94 14.33
N GLY A 165 7.88 -2.89 13.50
CA GLY A 165 8.20 -2.90 12.07
C GLY A 165 7.80 -1.60 11.36
N GLY A 166 6.63 -1.06 11.71
CA GLY A 166 6.16 0.22 11.14
C GLY A 166 7.02 1.42 11.57
N GLU A 167 7.47 1.46 12.82
CA GLU A 167 8.38 2.52 13.31
C GLU A 167 9.74 2.43 12.65
N ARG A 168 10.34 1.23 12.55
CA ARG A 168 11.60 1.02 11.82
C ARG A 168 11.50 1.51 10.38
N ARG A 169 10.36 1.25 9.74
CA ARG A 169 10.13 1.67 8.36
C ARG A 169 10.04 3.18 8.20
N ARG A 170 9.34 3.88 9.12
CA ARG A 170 9.27 5.35 9.11
C ARG A 170 10.65 5.99 9.32
N VAL A 171 11.47 5.44 10.22
CA VAL A 171 12.86 5.90 10.41
C VAL A 171 13.70 5.70 9.15
N ALA A 172 13.60 4.53 8.50
CA ALA A 172 14.33 4.25 7.27
C ALA A 172 13.87 5.15 6.09
N LEU A 173 12.57 5.39 5.98
CA LEU A 173 12.02 6.33 4.99
C LEU A 173 12.54 7.74 5.24
N CYS A 174 12.48 8.23 6.47
CA CYS A 174 13.00 9.55 6.84
C CYS A 174 14.47 9.69 6.47
N ARG A 175 15.30 8.70 6.85
CA ARG A 175 16.73 8.66 6.50
C ARG A 175 16.94 8.80 5.00
N LEU A 176 16.22 8.00 4.22
CA LEU A 176 16.34 7.98 2.76
C LEU A 176 15.92 9.30 2.10
N LEU A 177 14.83 9.92 2.58
CA LEU A 177 14.36 11.21 2.04
C LEU A 177 15.34 12.35 2.33
N LEU A 178 16.01 12.32 3.48
CA LEU A 178 17.02 13.32 3.88
C LEU A 178 18.35 13.15 3.14
N GLU A 179 18.68 11.93 2.70
CA GLU A 179 19.86 11.65 1.88
C GLU A 179 19.77 12.30 0.49
N LYS A 180 18.55 12.50 -0.03
CA LYS A 180 18.24 13.11 -1.34
C LYS A 180 19.03 12.51 -2.51
N PRO A 181 18.99 11.18 -2.75
CA PRO A 181 19.64 10.57 -3.92
C PRO A 181 18.98 11.02 -5.22
N GLU A 182 19.68 10.97 -6.37
CA GLU A 182 19.12 11.37 -7.66
C GLU A 182 18.01 10.42 -8.15
N MET A 183 17.96 9.18 -7.64
CA MET A 183 16.89 8.22 -7.91
C MET A 183 16.41 7.55 -6.63
N LEU A 184 15.12 7.63 -6.37
CA LEU A 184 14.44 6.97 -5.26
C LEU A 184 13.67 5.74 -5.74
N LEU A 185 13.92 4.60 -5.10
CA LEU A 185 13.18 3.35 -5.29
C LEU A 185 12.45 3.03 -4.00
N LEU A 186 11.12 3.11 -4.01
CA LEU A 186 10.28 2.99 -2.81
C LEU A 186 9.35 1.78 -2.93
N ASP A 187 9.51 0.80 -2.04
CA ASP A 187 8.65 -0.38 -1.99
C ASP A 187 7.60 -0.20 -0.89
N GLU A 188 6.35 0.10 -1.28
CA GLU A 188 5.19 0.37 -0.41
C GLU A 188 5.43 1.50 0.64
N PRO A 189 5.86 2.71 0.23
CA PRO A 189 6.24 3.76 1.18
C PRO A 189 5.08 4.28 2.03
N THR A 190 3.85 4.09 1.60
CA THR A 190 2.63 4.54 2.28
C THR A 190 2.14 3.59 3.37
N ASN A 191 2.61 2.34 3.38
CA ASN A 191 2.22 1.36 4.39
C ASN A 191 2.67 1.79 5.79
N HIS A 192 1.79 1.66 6.77
CA HIS A 192 1.96 2.08 8.18
C HIS A 192 2.09 3.59 8.39
N LEU A 193 1.83 4.41 7.38
CA LEU A 193 1.65 5.85 7.53
C LEU A 193 0.17 6.17 7.72
N ASP A 194 -0.12 7.17 8.53
CA ASP A 194 -1.47 7.74 8.58
C ASP A 194 -1.72 8.70 7.41
N ALA A 195 -2.99 9.06 7.19
CA ALA A 195 -3.39 9.86 6.04
C ALA A 195 -2.66 11.21 5.94
N GLU A 196 -2.34 11.84 7.07
CA GLU A 196 -1.64 13.12 7.10
C GLU A 196 -0.16 12.96 6.70
N SER A 197 0.51 11.90 7.21
CA SER A 197 1.89 11.58 6.83
C SER A 197 1.99 11.19 5.35
N VAL A 198 0.99 10.48 4.82
CA VAL A 198 0.90 10.18 3.39
C VAL A 198 0.76 11.46 2.57
N ALA A 199 -0.14 12.37 2.96
CA ALA A 199 -0.32 13.66 2.26
C ALA A 199 0.94 14.53 2.28
N TRP A 200 1.72 14.49 3.36
CA TRP A 200 3.02 15.14 3.41
C TRP A 200 4.03 14.49 2.46
N LEU A 201 4.09 13.14 2.45
CA LEU A 201 4.98 12.39 1.56
C LEU A 201 4.65 12.65 0.08
N GLU A 202 3.37 12.73 -0.28
CA GLU A 202 2.92 13.09 -1.62
C GLU A 202 3.48 14.45 -2.05
N ARG A 203 3.33 15.49 -1.22
CA ARG A 203 3.86 16.83 -1.49
C ARG A 203 5.38 16.81 -1.63
N PHE A 204 6.07 16.12 -0.71
CA PHE A 204 7.52 15.99 -0.74
C PHE A 204 8.01 15.33 -2.04
N LEU A 205 7.39 14.23 -2.46
CA LEU A 205 7.80 13.51 -3.67
C LEU A 205 7.37 14.22 -4.96
N HIS A 206 6.27 14.97 -4.94
CA HIS A 206 5.88 15.82 -6.06
C HIS A 206 6.95 16.88 -6.36
N ASP A 207 7.45 17.54 -5.31
CA ASP A 207 8.46 18.60 -5.41
C ASP A 207 9.90 18.06 -5.53
N TYR A 208 10.09 16.76 -5.40
CA TYR A 208 11.39 16.12 -5.46
C TYR A 208 11.99 16.22 -6.87
N GLU A 209 13.21 16.76 -6.99
CA GLU A 209 13.86 16.96 -8.30
C GLU A 209 14.31 15.64 -8.95
N GLY A 210 14.66 14.63 -8.15
CA GLY A 210 15.12 13.32 -8.62
C GLY A 210 14.02 12.45 -9.22
N THR A 211 14.43 11.35 -9.84
CA THR A 211 13.52 10.34 -10.37
C THR A 211 12.98 9.47 -9.22
N VAL A 212 11.68 9.21 -9.22
CA VAL A 212 11.03 8.37 -8.21
C VAL A 212 10.35 7.18 -8.87
N VAL A 213 10.63 5.99 -8.38
CA VAL A 213 9.91 4.76 -8.75
C VAL A 213 9.31 4.18 -7.48
N ALA A 214 7.99 4.20 -7.37
CA ALA A 214 7.30 3.75 -6.17
C ALA A 214 6.34 2.61 -6.48
N ILE A 215 6.44 1.53 -5.73
CA ILE A 215 5.40 0.51 -5.65
C ILE A 215 4.46 0.94 -4.54
N THR A 216 3.19 1.10 -4.85
CA THR A 216 2.17 1.33 -3.82
C THR A 216 0.80 0.92 -4.32
N HIS A 217 -0.07 0.60 -3.39
CA HIS A 217 -1.48 0.33 -3.64
C HIS A 217 -2.37 1.53 -3.28
N ASP A 218 -1.79 2.61 -2.76
CA ASP A 218 -2.47 3.87 -2.50
C ASP A 218 -2.73 4.63 -3.82
N ARG A 219 -3.99 4.65 -4.20
CA ARG A 219 -4.44 5.22 -5.49
C ARG A 219 -4.39 6.74 -5.51
N TYR A 220 -4.65 7.41 -4.37
CA TYR A 220 -4.49 8.86 -4.26
C TYR A 220 -3.03 9.26 -4.39
N PHE A 221 -2.14 8.52 -3.74
CA PHE A 221 -0.71 8.73 -3.89
C PHE A 221 -0.27 8.62 -5.35
N LEU A 222 -0.72 7.58 -6.07
CA LEU A 222 -0.42 7.40 -7.49
C LEU A 222 -1.04 8.50 -8.37
N ASP A 223 -2.21 9.00 -8.00
CA ASP A 223 -2.89 10.06 -8.76
C ASP A 223 -2.21 11.43 -8.56
N ASN A 224 -1.70 11.70 -7.36
CA ASN A 224 -1.09 12.97 -7.00
C ASN A 224 0.41 13.06 -7.35
N VAL A 225 1.12 11.94 -7.31
CA VAL A 225 2.60 11.91 -7.48
C VAL A 225 3.01 11.39 -8.85
N ALA A 226 2.37 10.33 -9.36
CA ALA A 226 2.85 9.67 -10.57
C ALA A 226 2.47 10.43 -11.85
N GLY A 227 3.45 10.66 -12.72
CA GLY A 227 3.25 11.09 -14.10
C GLY A 227 3.31 9.92 -15.10
N TRP A 228 3.74 8.76 -14.63
CA TRP A 228 3.80 7.51 -15.40
C TRP A 228 3.39 6.34 -14.53
N ILE A 229 2.69 5.39 -15.11
CA ILE A 229 2.38 4.11 -14.49
C ILE A 229 3.10 2.99 -15.25
N LEU A 230 3.86 2.17 -14.52
CA LEU A 230 4.45 0.94 -15.03
C LEU A 230 3.63 -0.24 -14.53
N GLU A 231 2.84 -0.83 -15.40
CA GLU A 231 2.06 -2.02 -15.08
C GLU A 231 2.90 -3.27 -15.34
N LEU A 232 3.05 -4.12 -14.31
CA LEU A 232 3.61 -5.46 -14.45
C LEU A 232 2.47 -6.47 -14.64
N ASP A 233 2.28 -6.93 -15.87
CA ASP A 233 1.30 -7.95 -16.23
C ASP A 233 1.99 -9.14 -16.88
N ARG A 234 1.78 -10.36 -16.34
CA ARG A 234 2.32 -11.64 -16.86
C ARG A 234 3.83 -11.68 -17.08
N GLY A 235 4.56 -10.89 -16.30
CA GLY A 235 6.00 -10.74 -16.38
C GLY A 235 6.51 -9.69 -17.37
N GLU A 236 5.61 -9.03 -18.10
CA GLU A 236 5.92 -7.91 -18.98
C GLU A 236 5.73 -6.58 -18.26
N GLY A 237 6.55 -5.58 -18.62
CA GLY A 237 6.44 -4.21 -18.12
C GLY A 237 5.81 -3.31 -19.16
N ILE A 238 4.62 -2.79 -18.88
CA ILE A 238 3.85 -1.95 -19.79
C ILE A 238 3.82 -0.53 -19.24
N PRO A 239 4.51 0.43 -19.87
CA PRO A 239 4.47 1.82 -19.46
C PRO A 239 3.21 2.52 -19.97
N TRP A 240 2.60 3.34 -19.11
CA TRP A 240 1.44 4.16 -19.41
C TRP A 240 1.75 5.60 -19.01
N GLU A 241 1.45 6.54 -19.88
CA GLU A 241 1.59 7.96 -19.60
C GLU A 241 0.39 8.47 -18.81
N GLY A 242 0.64 9.23 -17.76
CA GLY A 242 -0.35 9.82 -16.87
C GLY A 242 -0.37 9.19 -15.48
N ASN A 243 -1.34 9.62 -14.68
CA ASN A 243 -1.56 9.18 -13.32
C ASN A 243 -2.44 7.92 -13.25
N TYR A 244 -2.85 7.53 -12.03
CA TYR A 244 -3.67 6.35 -11.81
C TYR A 244 -5.03 6.41 -12.54
N SER A 245 -5.72 7.55 -12.49
CA SER A 245 -7.02 7.75 -13.16
C SER A 245 -6.89 7.61 -14.67
N SER A 246 -5.87 8.21 -15.28
CA SER A 246 -5.58 8.06 -16.71
C SER A 246 -5.27 6.62 -17.09
N TRP A 247 -4.45 5.94 -16.29
CA TRP A 247 -4.14 4.52 -16.49
C TRP A 247 -5.39 3.66 -16.49
N LEU A 248 -6.30 3.95 -15.56
CA LEU A 248 -7.54 3.19 -15.42
C LEU A 248 -8.41 3.26 -16.67
N GLU A 249 -8.62 4.47 -17.20
CA GLU A 249 -9.38 4.69 -18.45
C GLU A 249 -8.71 4.01 -19.65
N GLN A 250 -7.39 4.16 -19.77
CA GLN A 250 -6.62 3.54 -20.85
C GLN A 250 -6.67 2.01 -20.76
N LYS A 251 -6.59 1.45 -19.56
CA LYS A 251 -6.68 0.02 -19.30
C LYS A 251 -8.06 -0.53 -19.67
N GLU A 252 -9.13 0.15 -19.26
CA GLU A 252 -10.51 -0.25 -19.60
C GLU A 252 -10.72 -0.28 -21.11
N ASN A 253 -10.28 0.76 -21.83
CA ASN A 253 -10.34 0.81 -23.27
C ASN A 253 -9.57 -0.32 -23.96
N ARG A 254 -8.35 -0.61 -23.50
CA ARG A 254 -7.54 -1.74 -24.00
C ARG A 254 -8.25 -3.06 -23.79
N LEU A 255 -8.84 -3.27 -22.61
CA LEU A 255 -9.57 -4.49 -22.28
C LEU A 255 -10.76 -4.72 -23.18
N GLN A 256 -11.55 -3.69 -23.42
CA GLN A 256 -12.69 -3.77 -24.34
C GLN A 256 -12.24 -4.12 -25.77
N GLN A 257 -11.09 -3.58 -26.20
CA GLN A 257 -10.52 -3.92 -27.50
C GLN A 257 -10.04 -5.37 -27.56
N GLU A 258 -9.33 -5.84 -26.53
CA GLU A 258 -8.87 -7.23 -26.42
C GLU A 258 -10.05 -8.22 -26.42
N GLU A 259 -11.12 -7.92 -25.65
CA GLU A 259 -12.33 -8.75 -25.60
C GLU A 259 -13.05 -8.81 -26.95
N ARG A 260 -13.18 -7.66 -27.64
CA ARG A 260 -13.75 -7.62 -29.00
C ARG A 260 -12.92 -8.43 -30.00
N ALA A 261 -11.59 -8.29 -29.92
CA ALA A 261 -10.67 -9.02 -30.78
C ALA A 261 -10.75 -10.54 -30.52
N GLU A 262 -10.80 -10.95 -29.24
CA GLU A 262 -10.93 -12.36 -28.87
C GLU A 262 -12.29 -12.95 -29.27
N THR A 263 -13.38 -12.22 -29.08
CA THR A 263 -14.71 -12.62 -29.55
C THR A 263 -14.72 -12.82 -31.07
N ALA A 264 -14.10 -11.92 -31.82
CA ALA A 264 -13.98 -12.02 -33.27
C ALA A 264 -13.11 -13.22 -33.67
N ARG A 265 -11.99 -13.46 -32.95
CA ARG A 265 -11.11 -14.63 -33.13
C ARG A 265 -11.85 -15.93 -32.89
N MET A 266 -12.57 -16.05 -31.75
CA MET A 266 -13.35 -17.24 -31.40
C MET A 266 -14.43 -17.51 -32.44
N LYS A 267 -15.11 -16.46 -32.95
CA LYS A 267 -16.09 -16.58 -34.02
C LYS A 267 -15.44 -17.09 -35.31
N SER A 268 -14.27 -16.55 -35.68
CA SER A 268 -13.50 -16.99 -36.84
C SER A 268 -13.04 -18.45 -36.68
N MET A 269 -12.51 -18.82 -35.51
CA MET A 269 -12.07 -20.18 -35.22
C MET A 269 -13.22 -21.17 -35.28
N LYS A 270 -14.42 -20.81 -34.76
CA LYS A 270 -15.62 -21.63 -34.84
C LYS A 270 -16.07 -21.84 -36.29
N GLN A 271 -16.03 -20.81 -37.11
CA GLN A 271 -16.35 -20.91 -38.54
C GLN A 271 -15.35 -21.80 -39.31
N GLU A 272 -14.06 -21.67 -39.02
CA GLU A 272 -13.04 -22.54 -39.63
C GLU A 272 -13.19 -24.01 -39.16
N LEU A 273 -13.53 -24.22 -37.88
CA LEU A 273 -13.78 -25.54 -37.32
C LEU A 273 -15.00 -26.21 -37.96
N GLU A 274 -16.10 -25.48 -38.12
CA GLU A 274 -17.31 -25.94 -38.81
C GLU A 274 -17.00 -26.30 -40.27
N TRP A 275 -16.21 -25.48 -40.94
CA TRP A 275 -15.78 -25.75 -42.31
C TRP A 275 -14.89 -27.01 -42.40
N VAL A 276 -13.95 -27.19 -41.47
CA VAL A 276 -13.09 -28.39 -41.38
C VAL A 276 -13.94 -29.64 -41.16
N ARG A 277 -15.01 -29.57 -40.38
CA ARG A 277 -15.94 -30.69 -40.08
C ARG A 277 -16.89 -30.98 -41.24
N SER A 278 -17.34 -29.99 -41.98
CA SER A 278 -18.41 -30.13 -42.97
C SER A 278 -17.94 -30.63 -44.35
N ASN A 279 -16.65 -30.66 -44.70
CA ASN A 279 -16.20 -30.97 -46.05
C ASN A 279 -15.07 -31.99 -46.17
N PRO A 280 -15.38 -33.32 -46.14
CA PRO A 280 -14.35 -34.38 -46.25
C PRO A 280 -13.73 -34.52 -47.65
N LYS A 281 -14.39 -34.07 -48.73
CA LYS A 281 -13.99 -34.33 -50.12
C LYS A 281 -13.20 -33.23 -50.83
N GLY A 282 -13.05 -32.05 -50.23
CA GLY A 282 -12.32 -30.90 -50.84
C GLY A 282 -10.86 -30.69 -50.39
N ARG A 283 -10.20 -31.69 -49.84
CA ARG A 283 -8.97 -31.57 -49.03
C ARG A 283 -7.67 -31.23 -49.76
N HIS A 284 -7.62 -31.18 -51.12
CA HIS A 284 -6.32 -31.38 -51.77
C HIS A 284 -5.54 -30.17 -52.24
N ALA A 285 -5.98 -28.93 -52.27
CA ALA A 285 -5.10 -27.79 -52.62
C ALA A 285 -5.41 -26.45 -51.92
N LYS A 286 -6.69 -26.15 -51.61
CA LYS A 286 -7.06 -24.89 -50.92
C LYS A 286 -7.09 -25.02 -49.39
N SER A 287 -6.89 -26.25 -48.88
CA SER A 287 -7.01 -26.53 -47.43
C SER A 287 -5.76 -26.22 -46.61
N LYS A 288 -4.56 -26.22 -47.21
CA LYS A 288 -3.30 -25.93 -46.47
C LYS A 288 -3.26 -24.54 -45.84
N ALA A 289 -3.72 -23.52 -46.56
CA ALA A 289 -3.72 -22.17 -46.06
C ALA A 289 -4.75 -21.98 -44.91
N ARG A 290 -5.92 -22.66 -45.00
CA ARG A 290 -6.94 -22.61 -43.93
C ARG A 290 -6.57 -23.46 -42.71
N MET A 291 -5.93 -24.62 -42.92
CA MET A 291 -5.39 -25.41 -41.80
C MET A 291 -4.26 -24.68 -41.09
N ALA A 292 -3.34 -24.06 -41.85
CA ALA A 292 -2.29 -23.21 -41.27
C ALA A 292 -2.88 -22.02 -40.48
N ARG A 293 -3.94 -21.40 -40.99
CA ARG A 293 -4.64 -20.32 -40.29
C ARG A 293 -5.38 -20.80 -39.05
N PHE A 294 -5.97 -22.01 -39.08
CA PHE A 294 -6.58 -22.63 -37.90
C PHE A 294 -5.50 -23.01 -36.86
N GLU A 295 -4.36 -23.57 -37.29
CA GLU A 295 -3.22 -23.85 -36.40
C GLU A 295 -2.65 -22.57 -35.80
N GLU A 296 -2.49 -21.52 -36.58
CA GLU A 296 -2.06 -20.20 -36.11
C GLU A 296 -3.05 -19.60 -35.09
N LEU A 297 -4.36 -19.68 -35.36
CA LEU A 297 -5.41 -19.25 -34.43
C LEU A 297 -5.49 -20.13 -33.18
N SER A 298 -5.15 -21.42 -33.26
CA SER A 298 -5.18 -22.36 -32.12
C SER A 298 -3.91 -22.33 -31.28
N THR A 299 -2.76 -22.00 -31.87
CA THR A 299 -1.46 -21.92 -31.17
C THR A 299 -1.21 -20.57 -30.54
N SER A 300 -1.94 -19.51 -30.90
CA SER A 300 -1.86 -18.26 -30.18
C SER A 300 -2.48 -18.47 -28.78
N ASP A 301 -1.61 -18.56 -27.80
CA ASP A 301 -1.94 -18.78 -26.40
C ASP A 301 -2.68 -17.55 -25.84
N TYR A 302 -4.01 -17.54 -25.93
CA TYR A 302 -4.82 -16.61 -25.18
C TYR A 302 -4.83 -17.11 -23.73
N GLN A 303 -3.92 -16.57 -22.93
CA GLN A 303 -4.01 -16.76 -21.49
C GLN A 303 -5.29 -16.07 -21.01
N LYS A 304 -6.33 -16.89 -20.78
CA LYS A 304 -7.60 -16.41 -20.23
C LYS A 304 -7.29 -15.55 -19.03
N ARG A 305 -7.69 -14.28 -19.11
CA ARG A 305 -7.53 -13.34 -18.01
C ARG A 305 -8.26 -13.92 -16.80
N ASN A 306 -7.65 -13.75 -15.64
CA ASN A 306 -8.33 -14.06 -14.39
C ASN A 306 -9.66 -13.30 -14.38
N GLU A 307 -10.75 -14.05 -14.36
CA GLU A 307 -12.10 -13.52 -14.15
C GLU A 307 -12.06 -12.55 -12.97
N THR A 308 -12.70 -11.41 -13.11
CA THR A 308 -12.88 -10.42 -12.04
C THR A 308 -13.21 -11.16 -10.76
N ASN A 309 -12.38 -11.02 -9.74
CA ASN A 309 -12.63 -11.66 -8.45
C ASN A 309 -13.82 -10.95 -7.79
N GLU A 310 -15.04 -11.43 -8.04
CA GLU A 310 -16.20 -10.94 -7.32
C GLU A 310 -16.16 -11.50 -5.90
N LEU A 311 -15.90 -10.61 -4.93
CA LEU A 311 -16.11 -10.92 -3.53
C LEU A 311 -17.60 -10.75 -3.22
N PHE A 312 -18.15 -11.67 -2.48
CA PHE A 312 -19.53 -11.61 -2.00
C PHE A 312 -19.52 -11.70 -0.49
N ILE A 313 -20.13 -10.71 0.17
CA ILE A 313 -20.36 -10.71 1.61
C ILE A 313 -21.79 -11.18 1.85
N PRO A 314 -21.99 -12.36 2.45
CA PRO A 314 -23.33 -12.86 2.66
C PRO A 314 -24.11 -11.96 3.62
N PRO A 315 -25.38 -11.71 3.34
CA PRO A 315 -26.23 -11.00 4.28
C PRO A 315 -26.39 -11.87 5.54
N GLY A 316 -26.11 -11.29 6.71
CA GLY A 316 -26.48 -11.87 7.99
C GLY A 316 -27.99 -11.75 8.24
N GLU A 317 -28.42 -11.95 9.49
CA GLU A 317 -29.79 -11.66 9.90
C GLU A 317 -30.14 -10.19 9.69
N ARG A 318 -31.42 -9.91 9.42
CA ARG A 318 -31.88 -8.54 9.18
C ARG A 318 -31.66 -7.68 10.42
N LEU A 319 -30.93 -6.58 10.27
CA LEU A 319 -30.72 -5.60 11.34
C LEU A 319 -32.04 -4.95 11.77
N GLY A 320 -32.22 -4.81 13.07
CA GLY A 320 -33.24 -3.96 13.67
C GLY A 320 -32.96 -2.47 13.46
N ASP A 321 -33.78 -1.61 14.04
CA ASP A 321 -33.59 -0.15 13.94
C ASP A 321 -32.43 0.35 14.82
N LYS A 322 -32.14 -0.36 15.91
CA LYS A 322 -30.98 -0.11 16.77
C LYS A 322 -29.83 -1.02 16.33
N VAL A 323 -28.69 -0.41 16.00
CA VAL A 323 -27.48 -1.13 15.60
C VAL A 323 -26.42 -0.98 16.70
N ILE A 324 -25.74 0.14 16.77
CA ILE A 324 -24.74 0.46 17.80
C ILE A 324 -25.05 1.84 18.34
N GLU A 325 -25.23 1.96 19.65
CA GLU A 325 -25.33 3.24 20.35
C GLU A 325 -24.28 3.31 21.45
N VAL A 326 -23.47 4.35 21.41
CA VAL A 326 -22.41 4.61 22.37
C VAL A 326 -22.72 5.93 23.08
N SER A 327 -22.58 5.94 24.39
CA SER A 327 -22.87 7.12 25.21
C SER A 327 -21.77 7.37 26.23
N ASN A 328 -21.19 8.57 26.20
CA ASN A 328 -20.20 9.09 27.15
C ASN A 328 -19.02 8.13 27.40
N LEU A 329 -18.56 7.46 26.33
CA LEU A 329 -17.49 6.46 26.40
C LEU A 329 -16.17 7.13 26.74
N LYS A 330 -15.46 6.56 27.72
CA LYS A 330 -14.11 6.98 28.10
C LYS A 330 -13.18 5.79 28.18
N LYS A 331 -11.95 6.01 27.72
CA LYS A 331 -10.88 5.01 27.80
C LYS A 331 -9.53 5.67 27.91
N SER A 332 -8.70 5.17 28.84
CA SER A 332 -7.33 5.61 29.08
C SER A 332 -6.41 4.44 29.39
N TYR A 333 -5.13 4.63 29.14
CA TYR A 333 -4.07 3.71 29.53
C TYR A 333 -2.97 4.47 30.28
N GLY A 334 -2.88 4.20 31.58
CA GLY A 334 -2.01 4.98 32.47
C GLY A 334 -2.38 6.45 32.42
N ASP A 335 -1.44 7.34 32.12
CA ASP A 335 -1.68 8.79 32.04
C ASP A 335 -2.21 9.27 30.67
N ARG A 336 -2.43 8.38 29.72
CA ARG A 336 -2.86 8.73 28.36
C ARG A 336 -4.35 8.51 28.19
N VAL A 337 -5.09 9.57 27.90
CA VAL A 337 -6.51 9.50 27.54
C VAL A 337 -6.59 9.26 26.03
N LEU A 338 -7.21 8.16 25.61
CA LEU A 338 -7.41 7.81 24.20
C LEU A 338 -8.79 8.24 23.71
N ILE A 339 -9.81 8.11 24.55
CA ILE A 339 -11.20 8.45 24.24
C ILE A 339 -11.74 9.24 25.42
N ASP A 340 -12.23 10.45 25.17
CA ASP A 340 -12.81 11.33 26.19
C ASP A 340 -14.22 11.74 25.76
N ASP A 341 -15.23 11.17 26.42
CA ASP A 341 -16.66 11.50 26.26
C ASP A 341 -17.23 11.26 24.84
N LEU A 342 -16.89 10.10 24.23
CA LEU A 342 -17.38 9.74 22.90
C LEU A 342 -18.83 9.27 22.95
N SER A 343 -19.69 9.92 22.15
CA SER A 343 -21.09 9.51 21.96
C SER A 343 -21.43 9.52 20.48
N PHE A 344 -21.93 8.39 19.95
CA PHE A 344 -22.36 8.26 18.56
C PHE A 344 -23.39 7.15 18.37
N LYS A 345 -24.06 7.17 17.21
CA LYS A 345 -24.98 6.12 16.78
C LYS A 345 -24.62 5.69 15.36
N VAL A 346 -24.60 4.39 15.12
CA VAL A 346 -24.43 3.84 13.78
C VAL A 346 -25.80 3.60 13.17
N PRO A 347 -26.18 4.32 12.09
CA PRO A 347 -27.43 4.09 11.39
C PRO A 347 -27.41 2.75 10.67
N LYS A 348 -28.60 2.19 10.42
CA LYS A 348 -28.76 0.97 9.64
C LYS A 348 -28.26 1.18 8.20
N GLY A 349 -27.43 0.24 7.71
CA GLY A 349 -26.82 0.30 6.38
C GLY A 349 -25.67 1.29 6.28
N ALA A 350 -25.21 1.89 7.40
CA ALA A 350 -24.08 2.79 7.39
C ALA A 350 -22.75 2.04 7.24
N ILE A 351 -21.86 2.63 6.45
CA ILE A 351 -20.45 2.26 6.42
C ILE A 351 -19.66 3.40 7.04
N VAL A 352 -19.11 3.17 8.23
CA VAL A 352 -18.37 4.18 9.01
C VAL A 352 -16.88 4.00 8.77
N GLY A 353 -16.26 4.94 8.07
CA GLY A 353 -14.80 5.03 7.96
C GLY A 353 -14.20 5.65 9.22
N ILE A 354 -13.20 5.01 9.80
CA ILE A 354 -12.49 5.50 10.99
C ILE A 354 -11.10 5.93 10.59
N VAL A 355 -10.82 7.21 10.75
CA VAL A 355 -9.56 7.86 10.38
C VAL A 355 -8.87 8.46 11.61
N GLY A 356 -7.61 8.79 11.47
CA GLY A 356 -6.82 9.44 12.51
C GLY A 356 -5.46 8.79 12.73
N PRO A 357 -4.62 9.39 13.57
CA PRO A 357 -3.24 8.97 13.78
C PRO A 357 -3.08 7.54 14.30
N ASN A 358 -1.93 6.95 14.03
CA ASN A 358 -1.57 5.66 14.61
C ASN A 358 -1.41 5.80 16.13
N GLY A 359 -2.00 4.84 16.89
CA GLY A 359 -2.00 4.89 18.36
C GLY A 359 -3.09 5.77 18.97
N ALA A 360 -3.97 6.40 18.19
CA ALA A 360 -5.06 7.25 18.71
C ALA A 360 -6.19 6.49 19.43
N GLY A 361 -6.20 5.15 19.39
CA GLY A 361 -7.22 4.34 20.08
C GLY A 361 -8.27 3.72 19.16
N LYS A 362 -8.07 3.76 17.83
CA LYS A 362 -9.02 3.19 16.85
C LYS A 362 -9.30 1.70 17.09
N SER A 363 -8.29 0.88 17.14
CA SER A 363 -8.44 -0.57 17.43
C SER A 363 -8.93 -0.84 18.84
N THR A 364 -8.67 0.07 19.81
CA THR A 364 -9.23 -0.03 21.16
C THR A 364 -10.75 0.11 21.14
N LEU A 365 -11.31 0.99 20.29
CA LEU A 365 -12.76 1.08 20.12
C LEU A 365 -13.34 -0.25 19.63
N PHE A 366 -12.69 -0.90 18.65
CA PHE A 366 -13.15 -2.22 18.16
C PHE A 366 -13.13 -3.28 19.25
N ARG A 367 -12.08 -3.32 20.09
CA ARG A 367 -12.02 -4.24 21.24
C ARG A 367 -13.13 -3.98 22.26
N MET A 368 -13.49 -2.72 22.47
CA MET A 368 -14.61 -2.39 23.35
C MET A 368 -15.96 -2.78 22.73
N LEU A 369 -16.16 -2.57 21.42
CA LEU A 369 -17.38 -2.98 20.71
C LEU A 369 -17.56 -4.51 20.67
N THR A 370 -16.47 -5.27 20.59
CA THR A 370 -16.50 -6.74 20.66
C THR A 370 -16.57 -7.29 22.08
N GLY A 371 -16.46 -6.43 23.10
CA GLY A 371 -16.45 -6.85 24.51
C GLY A 371 -15.11 -7.46 24.97
N ALA A 372 -14.09 -7.49 24.11
CA ALA A 372 -12.75 -7.96 24.47
C ALA A 372 -12.05 -7.04 25.47
N GLU A 373 -12.46 -5.78 25.53
CA GLU A 373 -11.98 -4.79 26.47
C GLU A 373 -13.14 -4.00 27.07
N GLN A 374 -13.04 -3.63 28.35
CA GLN A 374 -14.06 -2.82 29.02
C GLN A 374 -13.69 -1.33 28.96
N PRO A 375 -14.65 -0.43 28.74
CA PRO A 375 -14.44 1.00 28.90
C PRO A 375 -14.22 1.38 30.38
N ASP A 376 -13.55 2.50 30.61
CA ASP A 376 -13.36 3.05 31.95
C ASP A 376 -14.68 3.64 32.48
N SER A 377 -15.47 4.27 31.60
CA SER A 377 -16.82 4.73 31.85
C SER A 377 -17.61 4.88 30.54
N GLY A 378 -18.92 5.09 30.67
CA GLY A 378 -19.85 5.15 29.56
C GLY A 378 -20.52 3.81 29.28
N ASN A 379 -21.36 3.78 28.24
CA ASN A 379 -22.11 2.60 27.86
C ASN A 379 -22.06 2.33 26.36
N ILE A 380 -21.95 1.05 26.03
CA ILE A 380 -22.07 0.53 24.66
C ILE A 380 -23.32 -0.33 24.62
N ASP A 381 -24.28 0.04 23.79
CA ASP A 381 -25.55 -0.64 23.65
C ASP A 381 -25.72 -1.18 22.24
N LEU A 382 -25.67 -2.48 22.09
CA LEU A 382 -25.83 -3.21 20.85
C LEU A 382 -27.27 -3.65 20.67
N GLY A 383 -27.80 -3.51 19.44
CA GLY A 383 -29.12 -4.01 19.12
C GLY A 383 -29.23 -5.53 19.29
N GLU A 384 -30.39 -6.03 19.65
CA GLU A 384 -30.63 -7.48 19.91
C GLU A 384 -30.34 -8.38 18.69
N THR A 385 -30.47 -7.84 17.49
CA THR A 385 -30.23 -8.57 16.24
C THR A 385 -28.81 -8.42 15.71
N VAL A 386 -27.94 -7.68 16.43
CA VAL A 386 -26.57 -7.40 15.98
C VAL A 386 -25.68 -8.63 16.14
N GLN A 387 -25.05 -9.03 15.05
CA GLN A 387 -24.04 -10.08 15.00
C GLN A 387 -22.74 -9.46 14.46
N ILE A 388 -21.81 -9.17 15.37
CA ILE A 388 -20.52 -8.58 15.02
C ILE A 388 -19.59 -9.64 14.46
N ALA A 389 -19.01 -9.37 13.28
CA ALA A 389 -17.86 -10.09 12.73
C ALA A 389 -16.64 -9.16 12.74
N ALA A 390 -15.59 -9.53 13.48
CA ALA A 390 -14.39 -8.73 13.65
C ALA A 390 -13.13 -9.52 13.26
N VAL A 391 -12.16 -8.85 12.61
CA VAL A 391 -10.89 -9.46 12.16
C VAL A 391 -10.05 -9.94 13.33
N GLU A 392 -10.05 -9.22 14.46
CA GLU A 392 -9.25 -9.60 15.64
C GLU A 392 -9.58 -10.99 16.19
N GLN A 393 -10.84 -11.45 16.03
CA GLN A 393 -11.25 -12.79 16.47
C GLN A 393 -10.52 -13.92 15.71
N PHE A 394 -9.86 -13.60 14.58
CA PHE A 394 -9.22 -14.58 13.70
C PHE A 394 -7.70 -14.42 13.59
N ARG A 395 -7.11 -13.31 14.05
CA ARG A 395 -5.65 -13.07 13.93
C ARG A 395 -4.82 -14.05 14.76
N ASP A 396 -5.25 -14.40 15.96
CA ASP A 396 -4.48 -15.24 16.90
C ASP A 396 -4.64 -16.75 16.69
N HIS A 397 -5.45 -17.20 15.72
CA HIS A 397 -5.87 -18.60 15.62
C HIS A 397 -5.62 -19.24 14.25
N MET A 398 -4.71 -18.70 13.42
CA MET A 398 -4.31 -19.42 12.21
C MET A 398 -3.31 -20.51 12.55
N ASN A 399 -3.64 -21.75 12.14
CA ASN A 399 -2.72 -22.86 12.30
C ASN A 399 -1.66 -22.82 11.20
N GLU A 400 -0.43 -22.51 11.56
CA GLU A 400 0.70 -22.39 10.64
C GLU A 400 0.96 -23.68 9.81
N ASN A 401 0.53 -24.82 10.30
CA ASN A 401 0.67 -26.11 9.63
C ASN A 401 -0.50 -26.47 8.70
N ASN A 402 -1.55 -25.65 8.67
CA ASN A 402 -2.64 -25.84 7.71
C ASN A 402 -2.26 -25.27 6.33
N THR A 403 -2.84 -25.84 5.29
CA THR A 403 -2.83 -25.22 3.96
C THR A 403 -3.85 -24.09 3.91
N VAL A 404 -3.70 -23.14 2.97
CA VAL A 404 -4.67 -22.06 2.75
C VAL A 404 -6.09 -22.62 2.60
N TRP A 405 -6.26 -23.64 1.77
CA TRP A 405 -7.58 -24.26 1.58
C TRP A 405 -8.14 -24.81 2.89
N LYS A 406 -7.33 -25.55 3.64
CA LYS A 406 -7.74 -26.15 4.90
C LYS A 406 -8.12 -25.10 5.94
N GLU A 407 -7.32 -24.03 6.03
CA GLU A 407 -7.52 -22.93 6.98
C GLU A 407 -8.79 -22.12 6.69
N ILE A 408 -9.15 -21.95 5.40
CA ILE A 408 -10.36 -21.22 5.00
C ILE A 408 -11.60 -22.13 5.05
N SER A 409 -11.47 -23.39 4.61
CA SER A 409 -12.62 -24.30 4.43
C SER A 409 -12.97 -25.13 5.67
N ASP A 410 -12.08 -25.21 6.66
CA ASP A 410 -12.15 -26.15 7.79
C ASP A 410 -12.33 -27.61 7.31
N ASP A 411 -11.55 -27.99 6.29
CA ASP A 411 -11.59 -29.31 5.61
C ASP A 411 -12.95 -29.64 4.93
N SER A 412 -13.80 -28.65 4.70
CA SER A 412 -15.09 -28.85 4.04
C SER A 412 -15.00 -28.54 2.54
N ASP A 413 -15.54 -29.39 1.69
CA ASP A 413 -15.64 -29.15 0.24
C ASP A 413 -16.67 -28.06 -0.10
N ILE A 414 -17.65 -27.85 0.79
CA ILE A 414 -18.72 -26.86 0.64
C ILE A 414 -18.70 -25.94 1.85
N ILE A 415 -18.57 -24.65 1.59
CA ILE A 415 -18.70 -23.59 2.60
C ILE A 415 -20.16 -23.13 2.60
N ARG A 416 -20.77 -23.16 3.78
CA ARG A 416 -22.11 -22.60 4.02
C ARG A 416 -21.97 -21.26 4.67
N ILE A 417 -22.54 -20.22 4.04
CA ILE A 417 -22.54 -18.87 4.54
C ILE A 417 -23.98 -18.37 4.54
N GLY A 418 -24.61 -18.37 5.72
CA GLY A 418 -26.05 -18.18 5.82
C GLY A 418 -26.81 -19.21 4.98
N ASN A 419 -27.62 -18.75 4.03
CA ASN A 419 -28.40 -19.60 3.13
C ASN A 419 -27.66 -19.97 1.82
N PHE A 420 -26.41 -19.56 1.67
CA PHE A 420 -25.62 -19.81 0.45
C PHE A 420 -24.64 -20.96 0.65
N GLU A 421 -24.55 -21.82 -0.36
CA GLU A 421 -23.56 -22.89 -0.44
C GLU A 421 -22.59 -22.59 -1.60
N ILE A 422 -21.30 -22.61 -1.33
CA ILE A 422 -20.26 -22.39 -2.33
C ILE A 422 -19.18 -23.46 -2.21
N ASN A 423 -18.64 -23.91 -3.35
CA ASN A 423 -17.49 -24.80 -3.34
C ASN A 423 -16.29 -24.10 -2.70
N SER A 424 -15.63 -24.74 -1.73
CA SER A 424 -14.54 -24.14 -0.95
C SER A 424 -13.34 -23.72 -1.80
N ARG A 425 -13.00 -24.47 -2.85
CA ARG A 425 -11.92 -24.10 -3.75
C ARG A 425 -12.27 -22.89 -4.62
N ALA A 426 -13.52 -22.77 -5.04
CA ALA A 426 -14.03 -21.60 -5.74
C ALA A 426 -14.03 -20.37 -4.81
N TYR A 427 -14.39 -20.57 -3.54
CA TYR A 427 -14.31 -19.51 -2.54
C TYR A 427 -12.87 -19.01 -2.32
N CYS A 428 -11.90 -19.90 -2.13
CA CYS A 428 -10.49 -19.55 -2.03
C CYS A 428 -9.98 -18.78 -3.27
N SER A 429 -10.46 -19.17 -4.47
CA SER A 429 -10.07 -18.52 -5.72
C SER A 429 -10.53 -17.06 -5.80
N ARG A 430 -11.64 -16.70 -5.15
CA ARG A 430 -12.12 -15.30 -5.07
C ARG A 430 -11.16 -14.37 -4.31
N PHE A 431 -10.37 -14.94 -3.38
CA PHE A 431 -9.31 -14.25 -2.65
C PHE A 431 -7.93 -14.39 -3.33
N ASN A 432 -7.92 -14.70 -4.62
CA ASN A 432 -6.72 -14.84 -5.44
C ASN A 432 -5.80 -16.02 -5.01
N PHE A 433 -6.35 -17.04 -4.33
CA PHE A 433 -5.65 -18.31 -4.12
C PHE A 433 -6.09 -19.31 -5.17
N LYS A 434 -5.31 -19.49 -6.25
CA LYS A 434 -5.63 -20.34 -7.40
C LYS A 434 -4.71 -21.55 -7.48
N GLY A 435 -5.28 -22.70 -7.89
CA GLY A 435 -4.53 -23.93 -8.15
C GLY A 435 -3.61 -24.34 -7.00
N THR A 436 -2.30 -24.30 -7.21
CA THR A 436 -1.28 -24.69 -6.22
C THR A 436 -1.18 -23.77 -5.02
N ASP A 437 -1.60 -22.50 -5.13
CA ASP A 437 -1.53 -21.54 -4.02
C ASP A 437 -2.43 -21.97 -2.85
N GLN A 438 -3.53 -22.67 -3.13
CA GLN A 438 -4.41 -23.23 -2.10
C GLN A 438 -3.74 -24.31 -1.24
N GLN A 439 -2.64 -24.88 -1.71
CA GLN A 439 -1.88 -25.94 -1.02
C GLN A 439 -0.66 -25.37 -0.25
N LYS A 440 -0.35 -24.08 -0.39
CA LYS A 440 0.69 -23.45 0.43
C LYS A 440 0.32 -23.51 1.90
N PHE A 441 1.31 -23.73 2.76
CA PHE A 441 1.11 -23.66 4.20
C PHE A 441 1.02 -22.22 4.68
N ILE A 442 0.24 -21.98 5.71
CA ILE A 442 0.06 -20.63 6.29
C ILE A 442 1.40 -20.02 6.73
N LYS A 443 2.33 -20.82 7.25
CA LYS A 443 3.68 -20.35 7.63
C LYS A 443 4.50 -19.79 6.46
N ASP A 444 4.24 -20.27 5.24
CA ASP A 444 4.99 -19.91 4.03
C ASP A 444 4.39 -18.72 3.27
N LEU A 445 3.29 -18.14 3.81
CA LEU A 445 2.60 -17.01 3.22
C LEU A 445 3.29 -15.69 3.55
N SER A 446 3.31 -14.77 2.57
CA SER A 446 3.61 -13.36 2.79
C SER A 446 2.56 -12.69 3.69
N GLY A 447 2.88 -11.51 4.25
CA GLY A 447 1.94 -10.72 5.04
C GLY A 447 0.62 -10.44 4.31
N GLY A 448 0.68 -10.03 3.05
CA GLY A 448 -0.51 -9.80 2.22
C GLY A 448 -1.31 -11.05 1.91
N GLU A 449 -0.65 -12.21 1.70
CA GLU A 449 -1.36 -13.47 1.55
C GLU A 449 -2.07 -13.88 2.86
N ARG A 450 -1.44 -13.68 4.02
CA ARG A 450 -2.06 -13.91 5.33
C ARG A 450 -3.28 -12.99 5.54
N ASN A 451 -3.19 -11.71 5.20
CA ASN A 451 -4.32 -10.78 5.28
C ASN A 451 -5.51 -11.23 4.42
N ARG A 452 -5.27 -11.73 3.20
CA ARG A 452 -6.34 -12.30 2.36
C ARG A 452 -6.98 -13.54 2.98
N VAL A 453 -6.22 -14.41 3.66
CA VAL A 453 -6.78 -15.56 4.41
C VAL A 453 -7.64 -15.08 5.56
N HIS A 454 -7.18 -14.08 6.34
CA HIS A 454 -7.98 -13.47 7.41
C HIS A 454 -9.29 -12.89 6.90
N LEU A 455 -9.23 -12.12 5.81
CA LEU A 455 -10.41 -11.54 5.19
C LEU A 455 -11.39 -12.63 4.71
N ALA A 456 -10.87 -13.70 4.11
CA ALA A 456 -11.70 -14.84 3.69
C ALA A 456 -12.40 -15.53 4.88
N LYS A 457 -11.70 -15.73 5.99
CA LYS A 457 -12.27 -16.29 7.22
C LYS A 457 -13.34 -15.38 7.82
N LEU A 458 -13.07 -14.08 7.90
CA LEU A 458 -14.02 -13.09 8.40
C LEU A 458 -15.32 -13.11 7.60
N LEU A 459 -15.21 -12.98 6.28
CA LEU A 459 -16.38 -12.93 5.41
C LEU A 459 -17.14 -14.27 5.39
N LYS A 460 -16.45 -15.40 5.61
CA LYS A 460 -17.07 -16.71 5.80
C LYS A 460 -17.87 -16.79 7.11
N ALA A 461 -17.36 -16.21 8.20
CA ALA A 461 -18.02 -16.28 9.49
C ALA A 461 -19.43 -15.67 9.44
N GLY A 462 -19.66 -14.73 8.52
CA GLY A 462 -20.91 -14.03 8.40
C GLY A 462 -21.08 -12.99 9.53
N GLY A 463 -22.16 -12.26 9.47
CA GLY A 463 -22.50 -11.21 10.44
C GLY A 463 -23.28 -10.12 9.72
N ASN A 464 -23.93 -9.26 10.49
CA ASN A 464 -24.64 -8.10 9.93
C ASN A 464 -24.00 -6.77 10.33
N VAL A 465 -22.94 -6.82 11.16
CA VAL A 465 -22.05 -5.68 11.46
C VAL A 465 -20.61 -6.15 11.32
N LEU A 466 -19.87 -5.58 10.37
CA LEU A 466 -18.47 -5.89 10.10
C LEU A 466 -17.56 -4.88 10.79
N LEU A 467 -16.55 -5.34 11.51
CA LEU A 467 -15.47 -4.52 12.04
C LEU A 467 -14.17 -4.89 11.32
N LEU A 468 -13.70 -4.00 10.46
CA LEU A 468 -12.54 -4.20 9.60
C LEU A 468 -11.39 -3.28 10.06
N ASP A 469 -10.30 -3.85 10.56
CA ASP A 469 -9.11 -3.11 10.97
C ASP A 469 -8.03 -3.23 9.91
N GLU A 470 -7.79 -2.11 9.20
CA GLU A 470 -6.83 -1.99 8.08
C GLU A 470 -6.97 -3.11 7.02
N PRO A 471 -8.19 -3.35 6.49
CA PRO A 471 -8.41 -4.42 5.53
C PRO A 471 -7.75 -4.15 4.17
N THR A 472 -7.36 -2.92 3.91
CA THR A 472 -6.76 -2.45 2.67
C THR A 472 -5.26 -2.73 2.58
N ASN A 473 -4.58 -2.94 3.72
CA ASN A 473 -3.14 -3.17 3.76
C ASN A 473 -2.76 -4.43 3.00
N ASP A 474 -1.71 -4.31 2.16
CA ASP A 474 -1.13 -5.40 1.37
C ASP A 474 -2.09 -6.07 0.35
N LEU A 475 -3.27 -5.49 0.10
CA LEU A 475 -4.16 -5.95 -0.97
C LEU A 475 -3.77 -5.30 -2.30
N ASP A 476 -3.79 -6.08 -3.38
CA ASP A 476 -3.64 -5.51 -4.72
C ASP A 476 -4.91 -4.76 -5.15
N VAL A 477 -4.75 -3.87 -6.13
CA VAL A 477 -5.83 -2.97 -6.60
C VAL A 477 -7.08 -3.73 -7.06
N GLU A 478 -6.94 -4.93 -7.64
CA GLU A 478 -8.09 -5.72 -8.10
C GLU A 478 -8.85 -6.32 -6.91
N THR A 479 -8.15 -6.83 -5.91
CA THR A 479 -8.76 -7.34 -4.66
C THR A 479 -9.42 -6.20 -3.85
N LEU A 480 -8.78 -5.01 -3.81
CA LEU A 480 -9.37 -3.82 -3.17
C LEU A 480 -10.70 -3.42 -3.84
N ARG A 481 -10.75 -3.38 -5.17
CA ARG A 481 -11.98 -3.09 -5.91
C ARG A 481 -13.08 -4.11 -5.65
N ALA A 482 -12.71 -5.39 -5.59
CA ALA A 482 -13.66 -6.45 -5.27
C ALA A 482 -14.23 -6.27 -3.86
N LEU A 483 -13.40 -5.90 -2.87
CA LEU A 483 -13.83 -5.61 -1.50
C LEU A 483 -14.75 -4.38 -1.44
N GLU A 484 -14.40 -3.30 -2.15
CA GLU A 484 -15.25 -2.10 -2.26
C GLU A 484 -16.65 -2.45 -2.77
N ASN A 485 -16.73 -3.15 -3.89
CA ASN A 485 -18.01 -3.55 -4.46
C ASN A 485 -18.81 -4.46 -3.51
N ALA A 486 -18.12 -5.40 -2.86
CA ALA A 486 -18.77 -6.29 -1.88
C ALA A 486 -19.33 -5.53 -0.68
N LEU A 487 -18.64 -4.48 -0.20
CA LEU A 487 -19.13 -3.64 0.90
C LEU A 487 -20.30 -2.76 0.46
N LEU A 488 -20.26 -2.21 -0.75
CA LEU A 488 -21.37 -1.41 -1.29
C LEU A 488 -22.66 -2.23 -1.50
N GLU A 489 -22.54 -3.52 -1.80
CA GLU A 489 -23.66 -4.45 -1.94
C GLU A 489 -24.08 -5.08 -0.60
N PHE A 490 -23.31 -4.89 0.47
CA PHE A 490 -23.60 -5.49 1.76
C PHE A 490 -24.79 -4.81 2.45
N PRO A 491 -25.86 -5.54 2.76
CA PRO A 491 -27.08 -4.97 3.35
C PRO A 491 -26.96 -4.69 4.87
N GLY A 492 -25.82 -5.00 5.49
CA GLY A 492 -25.52 -4.76 6.89
C GLY A 492 -24.86 -3.40 7.13
N CYS A 493 -24.21 -3.25 8.28
CA CYS A 493 -23.35 -2.12 8.60
C CYS A 493 -21.89 -2.54 8.64
N ALA A 494 -20.99 -1.61 8.31
CA ALA A 494 -19.56 -1.83 8.48
C ALA A 494 -18.91 -0.65 9.20
N MET A 495 -17.94 -0.94 10.05
CA MET A 495 -17.01 0.06 10.58
C MET A 495 -15.61 -0.34 10.10
N VAL A 496 -14.92 0.56 9.44
CA VAL A 496 -13.65 0.27 8.76
C VAL A 496 -12.60 1.26 9.20
N ILE A 497 -11.57 0.79 9.88
CA ILE A 497 -10.36 1.56 10.10
C ILE A 497 -9.52 1.42 8.84
N SER A 498 -9.22 2.53 8.18
CA SER A 498 -8.34 2.51 7.01
C SER A 498 -7.65 3.85 6.82
N HIS A 499 -6.45 3.79 6.28
CA HIS A 499 -5.69 4.95 5.82
C HIS A 499 -5.79 5.15 4.30
N ASP A 500 -6.45 4.22 3.59
CA ASP A 500 -6.75 4.35 2.16
C ASP A 500 -7.91 5.31 1.95
N ARG A 501 -7.57 6.56 1.63
CA ARG A 501 -8.53 7.66 1.41
C ARG A 501 -9.47 7.36 0.23
N TRP A 502 -8.95 6.75 -0.85
CA TRP A 502 -9.75 6.37 -2.02
C TRP A 502 -10.81 5.33 -1.69
N PHE A 503 -10.41 4.33 -0.90
CA PHE A 503 -11.33 3.32 -0.41
C PHE A 503 -12.45 3.96 0.43
N LEU A 504 -12.09 4.80 1.40
CA LEU A 504 -13.05 5.49 2.27
C LEU A 504 -13.96 6.43 1.49
N ASP A 505 -13.42 7.16 0.51
CA ASP A 505 -14.21 8.05 -0.34
C ASP A 505 -15.30 7.31 -1.11
N ARG A 506 -14.99 6.10 -1.57
CA ARG A 506 -15.90 5.27 -2.35
C ARG A 506 -16.95 4.54 -1.52
N VAL A 507 -16.59 4.07 -0.32
CA VAL A 507 -17.48 3.17 0.45
C VAL A 507 -18.09 3.82 1.68
N ALA A 508 -17.44 4.80 2.31
CA ALA A 508 -17.91 5.37 3.56
C ALA A 508 -19.13 6.29 3.36
N THR A 509 -20.10 6.14 4.23
CA THR A 509 -21.26 7.02 4.37
C THR A 509 -21.10 8.01 5.53
N HIS A 510 -20.21 7.66 6.46
CA HIS A 510 -19.88 8.46 7.64
C HIS A 510 -18.39 8.34 7.91
N ILE A 511 -17.78 9.40 8.45
CA ILE A 511 -16.37 9.42 8.88
C ILE A 511 -16.31 9.68 10.39
N MET A 512 -15.56 8.84 11.09
CA MET A 512 -15.20 9.04 12.49
C MET A 512 -13.74 9.43 12.57
N ASP A 513 -13.47 10.68 12.92
CA ASP A 513 -12.14 11.29 12.92
C ASP A 513 -11.57 11.39 14.33
N TYR A 514 -10.48 10.66 14.57
CA TYR A 514 -9.71 10.69 15.81
C TYR A 514 -8.66 11.80 15.74
N ARG A 515 -8.74 12.76 16.65
CA ARG A 515 -7.83 13.90 16.78
C ARG A 515 -7.03 13.86 18.07
N ASP A 516 -6.17 14.88 18.22
CA ASP A 516 -5.41 15.07 19.44
C ASP A 516 -6.29 15.16 20.70
N GLU A 517 -5.72 14.77 21.83
CA GLU A 517 -6.32 14.87 23.15
C GLU A 517 -7.60 14.03 23.37
N GLY A 518 -7.81 12.98 22.57
CA GLY A 518 -8.97 12.10 22.70
C GLY A 518 -10.28 12.66 22.15
N ASN A 519 -10.21 13.75 21.38
CA ASN A 519 -11.36 14.31 20.68
C ASN A 519 -11.69 13.46 19.45
N ILE A 520 -12.95 13.08 19.30
CA ILE A 520 -13.42 12.28 18.17
C ILE A 520 -14.65 12.95 17.58
N ASN A 521 -14.59 13.24 16.28
CA ASN A 521 -15.69 13.82 15.53
C ASN A 521 -16.39 12.74 14.69
N PHE A 522 -17.71 12.79 14.64
CA PHE A 522 -18.53 11.93 13.79
C PHE A 522 -19.19 12.77 12.72
N PHE A 523 -18.82 12.55 11.45
CA PHE A 523 -19.22 13.34 10.31
C PHE A 523 -20.06 12.47 9.35
N GLU A 524 -21.18 13.00 8.83
CA GLU A 524 -22.01 12.36 7.81
C GLU A 524 -21.55 12.78 6.42
N GLY A 525 -21.04 11.87 5.64
CA GLY A 525 -20.50 12.08 4.30
C GLY A 525 -19.35 11.12 4.00
N ASN A 526 -18.82 11.17 2.77
CA ASN A 526 -17.63 10.43 2.36
C ASN A 526 -16.34 11.16 2.77
N TYR A 527 -15.19 10.61 2.35
CA TYR A 527 -13.89 11.19 2.73
C TYR A 527 -13.63 12.55 2.09
N SER A 528 -14.03 12.78 0.84
CA SER A 528 -13.87 14.07 0.15
C SER A 528 -14.74 15.17 0.77
N ASP A 529 -15.97 14.83 1.17
CA ASP A 529 -16.87 15.75 1.89
C ASP A 529 -16.27 16.13 3.25
N TYR A 530 -15.75 15.14 3.98
CA TYR A 530 -15.07 15.33 5.24
C TYR A 530 -13.82 16.23 5.09
N GLU A 531 -12.97 15.99 4.10
CA GLU A 531 -11.77 16.80 3.86
C GLU A 531 -12.13 18.26 3.53
N THR A 532 -13.20 18.47 2.77
CA THR A 532 -13.71 19.80 2.45
C THR A 532 -14.23 20.51 3.70
N TRP A 533 -15.00 19.81 4.53
CA TRP A 533 -15.47 20.32 5.80
C TRP A 533 -14.30 20.69 6.73
N LEU A 534 -13.28 19.84 6.81
CA LEU A 534 -12.09 20.05 7.62
C LEU A 534 -11.35 21.32 7.23
N LYS A 535 -11.12 21.53 5.92
CA LYS A 535 -10.46 22.74 5.39
C LYS A 535 -11.26 24.03 5.67
N ASN A 536 -12.59 23.94 5.64
CA ASN A 536 -13.46 25.09 5.90
C ASN A 536 -13.53 25.47 7.39
N GLU A 537 -13.57 24.48 8.29
CA GLU A 537 -13.75 24.70 9.72
C GLU A 537 -12.44 25.12 10.41
N PHE A 538 -11.31 24.51 10.01
CA PHE A 538 -10.03 24.64 10.71
C PHE A 538 -8.92 25.32 9.90
N GLY A 539 -9.15 25.66 8.62
CA GLY A 539 -8.17 26.26 7.73
C GLY A 539 -7.17 25.26 7.12
N GLN A 540 -6.32 25.76 6.20
CA GLN A 540 -5.34 24.90 5.49
C GLN A 540 -4.18 24.41 6.39
N ASP A 541 -3.88 25.11 7.47
CA ASP A 541 -2.73 24.82 8.35
C ASP A 541 -2.95 23.58 9.25
N VAL A 542 -4.20 23.11 9.40
CA VAL A 542 -4.55 21.95 10.25
C VAL A 542 -4.24 20.61 9.58
N VAL A 543 -3.84 20.63 8.33
CA VAL A 543 -3.51 19.41 7.55
C VAL A 543 -2.02 19.05 7.67
N GLU A 544 -1.21 19.80 8.41
CA GLU A 544 0.19 19.43 8.62
C GLU A 544 0.34 18.36 9.71
N PRO A 545 0.97 17.22 9.40
CA PRO A 545 1.17 16.15 10.36
C PRO A 545 2.08 16.61 11.51
N HIS A 546 1.69 16.31 12.72
CA HIS A 546 2.48 16.56 13.92
C HIS A 546 2.43 15.36 14.87
N ARG A 547 3.38 15.26 15.79
CA ARG A 547 3.38 14.20 16.80
C ARG A 547 2.14 14.30 17.68
N LEU A 548 1.48 13.16 17.91
CA LEU A 548 0.27 13.07 18.74
C LEU A 548 0.47 13.69 20.13
N LYS A 549 -0.43 14.58 20.50
CA LYS A 549 -0.55 15.12 21.85
C LYS A 549 -1.64 14.37 22.59
N TYR A 550 -1.27 13.70 23.68
CA TYR A 550 -2.21 13.03 24.55
C TYR A 550 -2.63 13.92 25.70
N LYS A 551 -3.94 13.98 25.97
CA LYS A 551 -4.46 14.62 27.17
C LYS A 551 -3.98 13.82 28.38
N ARG A 552 -3.34 14.49 29.36
CA ARG A 552 -2.98 13.85 30.63
C ARG A 552 -4.21 13.79 31.52
N MET A 553 -4.40 12.68 32.24
CA MET A 553 -5.40 12.62 33.31
C MET A 553 -5.13 13.74 34.31
N SER A 554 -6.10 14.65 34.49
CA SER A 554 -6.09 15.54 35.66
C SER A 554 -6.34 14.67 36.88
N LYS A 555 -5.43 14.73 37.86
CA LYS A 555 -5.58 14.08 39.16
C LYS A 555 -6.78 14.59 39.90
#